data_be92fd6ddfa96c0e728e13147f7fe2e7
#
_entry.id   be92fd6ddfa96c0e728e13147f7fe2e7
#
_cell.length_a   1.000
_cell.length_b   1.000
_cell.length_c   1.000
_cell.angle_alpha   90.00
_cell.angle_beta   90.00
_cell.angle_gamma   90.00
#
_symmetry.space_group_name_H-M   'P 1'
#
loop_
_entity.id
_entity.type
_entity.pdbx_description
1 polymer ?
#
loop_
_entity_poly.entity_id
_entity_poly.type
_entity_poly.pdbx_seq_one_letter_code
_entity_poly.pdbx_strand_id
1 'polypeptide(L)'
;LTHQPLPPNPEVWQVILSDHRLDSGDPWLRVKTSHRPVYERARVALPAGVDEAILLNEGGEVCEGTITSLFLRRGGRLLTPPLSCGLLPGVLRRSLLEAGRAEEARLMPDDLRDGEILMGNALRGLIPARLL
;
A
#
# COMPACT_ATOMS: atom_id res chain seq x y z
N LEU A 1 28.63 14.87 -13.95
CA LEU A 1 27.47 14.80 -13.08
C LEU A 1 27.38 13.45 -12.41
N THR A 2 27.62 13.45 -11.13
CA THR A 2 27.38 12.22 -10.38
C THR A 2 25.96 12.21 -9.89
N HIS A 3 25.24 11.26 -10.40
CA HIS A 3 23.87 11.03 -10.01
C HIS A 3 23.85 9.78 -9.13
N GLN A 4 23.52 9.94 -7.87
CA GLN A 4 23.41 8.78 -7.00
C GLN A 4 22.13 8.02 -7.33
N PRO A 5 22.24 6.76 -7.71
CA PRO A 5 21.03 5.95 -7.90
C PRO A 5 20.33 5.75 -6.56
N LEU A 6 19.03 5.55 -6.61
CA LEU A 6 18.29 5.12 -5.43
C LEU A 6 18.87 3.79 -4.94
N PRO A 7 18.88 3.56 -3.61
CA PRO A 7 19.24 2.25 -3.10
C PRO A 7 18.36 1.17 -3.77
N PRO A 8 18.93 0.02 -4.12
CA PRO A 8 18.12 -1.05 -4.69
C PRO A 8 17.02 -1.46 -3.72
N ASN A 9 15.85 -1.75 -4.25
CA ASN A 9 14.79 -2.32 -3.44
C ASN A 9 15.22 -3.69 -2.92
N PRO A 10 14.87 -4.07 -1.68
CA PRO A 10 15.00 -5.44 -1.27
C PRO A 10 14.19 -6.33 -2.21
N GLU A 11 14.62 -7.55 -2.41
CA GLU A 11 13.96 -8.50 -3.30
C GLU A 11 12.51 -8.73 -2.89
N VAL A 12 12.28 -8.86 -1.59
CA VAL A 12 10.95 -9.01 -1.00
C VAL A 12 10.85 -8.11 0.24
N TRP A 13 9.83 -7.29 0.29
CA TRP A 13 9.58 -6.47 1.47
C TRP A 13 8.91 -7.29 2.58
N GLN A 14 9.36 -7.06 3.81
CA GLN A 14 8.70 -7.61 5.00
C GLN A 14 7.66 -6.60 5.45
N VAL A 15 6.41 -7.04 5.55
CA VAL A 15 5.31 -6.13 5.89
C VAL A 15 4.50 -6.66 7.07
N ILE A 16 3.88 -5.76 7.81
CA ILE A 16 2.99 -6.08 8.92
C ILE A 16 1.66 -5.37 8.73
N LEU A 17 0.64 -5.82 9.44
CA LEU A 17 -0.60 -5.06 9.57
C LEU A 17 -0.39 -4.01 10.65
N SER A 18 -0.76 -2.76 10.36
CA SER A 18 -0.64 -1.67 11.32
C SER A 18 -1.77 -1.73 12.36
N ASP A 19 -1.47 -1.33 13.59
CA ASP A 19 -2.49 -1.11 14.62
C ASP A 19 -3.21 0.22 14.44
N HIS A 20 -2.65 1.11 13.64
CA HIS A 20 -3.26 2.40 13.34
C HIS A 20 -4.30 2.23 12.23
N ARG A 21 -5.45 2.88 12.39
CA ARG A 21 -6.56 2.77 11.45
C ARG A 21 -6.80 4.08 10.71
N LEU A 22 -7.18 3.98 9.44
CA LEU A 22 -7.62 5.11 8.65
C LEU A 22 -9.13 5.31 8.85
N ASP A 23 -9.58 6.54 8.74
CA ASP A 23 -11.00 6.88 8.70
C ASP A 23 -11.38 7.10 7.23
N SER A 24 -12.18 6.20 6.66
CA SER A 24 -12.54 6.26 5.25
C SER A 24 -13.31 7.54 4.89
N GLY A 25 -13.92 8.19 5.87
CA GLY A 25 -14.62 9.45 5.69
C GLY A 25 -13.73 10.68 5.72
N ASP A 26 -12.43 10.53 6.01
CA ASP A 26 -11.50 11.66 6.08
C ASP A 26 -11.16 12.15 4.67
N PRO A 27 -11.56 13.37 4.28
CA PRO A 27 -11.28 13.89 2.94
C PRO A 27 -9.78 14.08 2.67
N TRP A 28 -8.96 14.24 3.71
CA TRP A 28 -7.53 14.44 3.56
C TRP A 28 -6.79 13.19 3.08
N LEU A 29 -7.38 12.01 3.19
CA LEU A 29 -6.77 10.78 2.69
C LEU A 29 -6.58 10.79 1.17
N ARG A 30 -7.38 11.56 0.45
CA ARG A 30 -7.33 11.63 -1.01
C ARG A 30 -6.42 12.75 -1.52
N VAL A 31 -5.85 13.52 -0.60
CA VAL A 31 -4.97 14.65 -0.94
C VAL A 31 -3.58 14.34 -0.44
N LYS A 32 -2.60 14.38 -1.36
CA LYS A 32 -1.20 14.20 -0.99
C LYS A 32 -0.72 15.46 -0.27
N THR A 33 -0.50 15.35 1.03
CA THR A 33 -0.05 16.43 1.89
C THR A 33 1.04 15.93 2.83
N SER A 34 1.88 16.84 3.30
CA SER A 34 2.89 16.53 4.32
C SER A 34 2.28 16.26 5.69
N HIS A 35 1.02 16.66 5.91
CA HIS A 35 0.33 16.45 7.19
C HIS A 35 -0.53 15.19 7.13
N ARG A 36 0.07 14.05 7.45
CA ARG A 36 -0.60 12.74 7.44
C ARG A 36 -0.25 11.98 8.72
N PRO A 37 -0.83 12.39 9.88
CA PRO A 37 -0.40 11.88 11.19
C PRO A 37 -0.52 10.36 11.36
N VAL A 38 -1.57 9.74 10.81
CA VAL A 38 -1.73 8.28 10.92
C VAL A 38 -0.61 7.55 10.20
N TYR A 39 -0.26 8.01 9.00
CA TYR A 39 0.81 7.41 8.21
C TYR A 39 2.16 7.58 8.89
N GLU A 40 2.41 8.77 9.43
CA GLU A 40 3.65 9.06 10.14
C GLU A 40 3.79 8.19 11.39
N ARG A 41 2.73 8.05 12.18
CA ARG A 41 2.74 7.19 13.37
C ARG A 41 2.98 5.72 13.01
N ALA A 42 2.33 5.24 11.96
CA ALA A 42 2.52 3.87 11.50
C ALA A 42 3.95 3.64 11.02
N ARG A 43 4.53 4.62 10.34
CA ARG A 43 5.90 4.53 9.85
C ARG A 43 6.91 4.51 10.98
N VAL A 44 6.75 5.38 11.97
CA VAL A 44 7.62 5.44 13.16
C VAL A 44 7.54 4.14 13.98
N ALA A 45 6.38 3.51 14.00
CA ALA A 45 6.16 2.28 14.77
C ALA A 45 6.68 1.01 14.08
N LEU A 46 7.27 1.10 12.88
CA LEU A 46 7.79 -0.07 12.19
C LEU A 46 8.91 -0.72 13.00
N PRO A 47 8.81 -2.05 13.30
CA PRO A 47 9.91 -2.76 13.94
C PRO A 47 11.14 -2.84 13.05
N ALA A 48 12.30 -3.11 13.64
CA ALA A 48 13.52 -3.33 12.90
C ALA A 48 13.33 -4.51 11.93
N GLY A 49 13.80 -4.35 10.69
CA GLY A 49 13.68 -5.39 9.67
C GLY A 49 12.34 -5.43 8.95
N VAL A 50 11.41 -4.54 9.29
CA VAL A 50 10.12 -4.41 8.61
C VAL A 50 10.16 -3.19 7.69
N ASP A 51 9.77 -3.40 6.43
CA ASP A 51 9.88 -2.38 5.39
C ASP A 51 8.65 -1.49 5.27
N GLU A 52 7.46 -2.05 5.58
CA GLU A 52 6.21 -1.34 5.39
C GLU A 52 5.12 -1.87 6.32
N ALA A 53 4.13 -1.03 6.62
CA ALA A 53 2.93 -1.41 7.34
C ALA A 53 1.72 -1.26 6.44
N ILE A 54 0.83 -2.24 6.47
CA ILE A 54 -0.43 -2.20 5.74
C ILE A 54 -1.48 -1.59 6.68
N LEU A 55 -2.10 -0.52 6.23
CA LEU A 55 -3.13 0.19 6.98
C LEU A 55 -4.52 -0.34 6.63
N LEU A 56 -5.34 -0.50 7.65
CA LEU A 56 -6.75 -0.86 7.52
C LEU A 56 -7.61 0.36 7.88
N ASN A 57 -8.84 0.38 7.39
CA ASN A 57 -9.78 1.42 7.79
C ASN A 57 -10.57 1.02 9.03
N GLU A 58 -11.54 1.85 9.44
CA GLU A 58 -12.37 1.62 10.62
C GLU A 58 -13.18 0.31 10.54
N GLY A 59 -13.47 -0.16 9.33
CA GLY A 59 -14.20 -1.40 9.10
C GLY A 59 -13.32 -2.64 8.96
N GLY A 60 -12.01 -2.48 9.14
CA GLY A 60 -11.06 -3.59 8.98
C GLY A 60 -10.71 -3.93 7.54
N GLU A 61 -11.12 -3.09 6.59
CA GLU A 61 -10.77 -3.28 5.18
C GLU A 61 -9.34 -2.84 4.91
N VAL A 62 -8.66 -3.57 4.04
CA VAL A 62 -7.28 -3.25 3.61
C VAL A 62 -7.30 -1.99 2.77
N CYS A 63 -6.38 -1.08 3.02
CA CYS A 63 -6.28 0.19 2.29
C CYS A 63 -4.97 0.30 1.50
N GLU A 64 -3.88 0.57 2.18
CA GLU A 64 -2.57 0.83 1.54
C GLU A 64 -1.46 0.75 2.57
N GLY A 65 -0.21 0.91 2.12
CA GLY A 65 0.93 1.09 3.00
C GLY A 65 1.11 2.53 3.43
N THR A 66 2.15 2.79 4.22
CA THR A 66 2.45 4.16 4.68
C THR A 66 2.97 5.05 3.56
N ILE A 67 3.66 4.46 2.58
CA ILE A 67 4.23 5.18 1.43
C ILE A 67 3.91 4.51 0.09
N THR A 68 3.14 3.43 0.10
CA THR A 68 2.85 2.63 -1.10
C THR A 68 1.38 2.31 -1.21
N SER A 69 0.93 2.07 -2.45
CA SER A 69 -0.35 1.40 -2.70
C SER A 69 -0.19 -0.10 -2.54
N LEU A 70 -1.28 -0.79 -2.25
CA LEU A 70 -1.29 -2.24 -2.08
C LEU A 70 -1.97 -2.91 -3.26
N PHE A 71 -1.38 -4.00 -3.72
CA PHE A 71 -1.95 -4.85 -4.76
C PHE A 71 -1.91 -6.31 -4.31
N LEU A 72 -2.88 -7.08 -4.73
CA LEU A 72 -2.93 -8.51 -4.48
C LEU A 72 -3.06 -9.23 -5.80
N ARG A 73 -2.08 -10.07 -6.13
CA ARG A 73 -2.16 -10.93 -7.31
C ARG A 73 -2.83 -12.24 -6.94
N ARG A 74 -3.98 -12.48 -7.55
CA ARG A 74 -4.78 -13.69 -7.29
C ARG A 74 -5.34 -14.19 -8.60
N GLY A 75 -5.05 -15.45 -8.94
CA GLY A 75 -5.58 -16.06 -10.17
C GLY A 75 -5.21 -15.32 -11.45
N GLY A 76 -4.01 -14.76 -11.52
CA GLY A 76 -3.56 -14.00 -12.68
C GLY A 76 -4.10 -12.57 -12.76
N ARG A 77 -4.89 -12.14 -11.76
CA ARG A 77 -5.49 -10.81 -11.69
C ARG A 77 -4.79 -10.01 -10.60
N LEU A 78 -4.60 -8.72 -10.86
CA LEU A 78 -4.04 -7.79 -9.88
C LEU A 78 -5.16 -6.95 -9.30
N LEU A 79 -5.39 -7.09 -7.99
CA LEU A 79 -6.48 -6.44 -7.28
C LEU A 79 -5.93 -5.32 -6.39
N THR A 80 -6.65 -4.21 -6.28
CA THR A 80 -6.27 -3.10 -5.40
C THR A 80 -7.51 -2.52 -4.73
N PRO A 81 -7.43 -2.10 -3.46
CA PRO A 81 -8.59 -1.54 -2.79
C PRO A 81 -9.13 -0.29 -3.46
N PRO A 82 -10.44 -0.06 -3.43
CA PRO A 82 -11.05 1.14 -4.00
C PRO A 82 -10.80 2.37 -3.12
N LEU A 83 -10.85 3.55 -3.71
CA LEU A 83 -10.67 4.82 -2.99
C LEU A 83 -11.64 4.99 -1.82
N SER A 84 -12.84 4.40 -1.92
CA SER A 84 -13.85 4.48 -0.89
C SER A 84 -13.45 3.81 0.43
N CYS A 85 -12.44 2.92 0.42
CA CYS A 85 -11.87 2.39 1.65
C CYS A 85 -11.10 3.44 2.44
N GLY A 86 -10.70 4.53 1.80
CA GLY A 86 -9.90 5.59 2.38
C GLY A 86 -8.43 5.38 2.09
N LEU A 87 -7.98 5.93 0.96
CA LEU A 87 -6.57 5.81 0.56
C LEU A 87 -6.22 6.91 -0.42
N LEU A 88 -4.93 7.13 -0.60
CA LEU A 88 -4.43 8.09 -1.55
C LEU A 88 -4.56 7.53 -2.98
N PRO A 89 -5.08 8.32 -3.94
CA PRO A 89 -5.08 7.91 -5.34
C PRO A 89 -3.66 8.02 -5.92
N GLY A 90 -2.83 7.03 -5.63
CA GLY A 90 -1.43 7.02 -6.05
C GLY A 90 -1.27 6.93 -7.57
N VAL A 91 -0.17 7.48 -8.08
CA VAL A 91 0.08 7.55 -9.52
C VAL A 91 0.25 6.16 -10.14
N LEU A 92 1.03 5.29 -9.50
CA LEU A 92 1.22 3.92 -10.00
C LEU A 92 -0.10 3.15 -10.02
N ARG A 93 -0.89 3.25 -8.93
CA ARG A 93 -2.20 2.62 -8.84
C ARG A 93 -3.10 3.06 -10.01
N ARG A 94 -3.18 4.36 -10.23
CA ARG A 94 -3.98 4.95 -11.29
C ARG A 94 -3.54 4.46 -12.67
N SER A 95 -2.23 4.43 -12.91
CA SER A 95 -1.69 3.95 -14.19
C SER A 95 -2.06 2.50 -14.47
N LEU A 96 -1.99 1.64 -13.46
CA LEU A 96 -2.32 0.22 -13.62
C LEU A 96 -3.82 0.03 -13.87
N LEU A 97 -4.66 0.78 -13.19
CA LEU A 97 -6.10 0.73 -13.39
C LEU A 97 -6.49 1.23 -14.79
N GLU A 98 -5.94 2.35 -15.23
CA GLU A 98 -6.23 2.91 -16.55
C GLU A 98 -5.75 2.01 -17.68
N ALA A 99 -4.65 1.29 -17.46
CA ALA A 99 -4.12 0.34 -18.45
C ALA A 99 -4.85 -1.00 -18.44
N GLY A 100 -5.83 -1.20 -17.56
CA GLY A 100 -6.53 -2.48 -17.43
C GLY A 100 -5.68 -3.59 -16.84
N ARG A 101 -4.56 -3.24 -16.19
CA ARG A 101 -3.64 -4.21 -15.58
C ARG A 101 -3.95 -4.49 -14.12
N ALA A 102 -4.79 -3.67 -13.51
CA ALA A 102 -5.30 -3.88 -12.16
C ALA A 102 -6.79 -3.56 -12.14
N GLU A 103 -7.49 -4.10 -11.16
CA GLU A 103 -8.90 -3.81 -10.94
C GLU A 103 -9.17 -3.60 -9.46
N GLU A 104 -10.19 -2.80 -9.16
CA GLU A 104 -10.54 -2.50 -7.78
C GLU A 104 -11.31 -3.65 -7.15
N ALA A 105 -10.97 -3.98 -5.91
CA ALA A 105 -11.69 -4.98 -5.12
C ALA A 105 -11.49 -4.65 -3.64
N ARG A 106 -12.54 -4.83 -2.84
CA ARG A 106 -12.43 -4.72 -1.39
C ARG A 106 -11.73 -5.96 -0.86
N LEU A 107 -10.70 -5.74 -0.04
CA LEU A 107 -9.88 -6.81 0.51
C LEU A 107 -9.93 -6.74 2.03
N MET A 108 -10.06 -7.90 2.64
CA MET A 108 -9.91 -8.07 4.09
C MET A 108 -8.54 -8.67 4.38
N PRO A 109 -8.04 -8.57 5.62
CA PRO A 109 -6.73 -9.14 5.95
C PRO A 109 -6.56 -10.61 5.57
N ASP A 110 -7.60 -11.43 5.70
CA ASP A 110 -7.52 -12.84 5.34
C ASP A 110 -7.31 -13.05 3.84
N ASP A 111 -7.78 -12.13 3.01
CA ASP A 111 -7.57 -12.21 1.56
C ASP A 111 -6.09 -12.14 1.19
N LEU A 112 -5.29 -11.47 2.00
CA LEU A 112 -3.86 -11.30 1.75
C LEU A 112 -3.08 -12.61 1.81
N ARG A 113 -3.67 -13.65 2.39
CA ARG A 113 -3.08 -14.98 2.47
C ARG A 113 -3.37 -15.82 1.23
N ASP A 114 -4.31 -15.40 0.41
CA ASP A 114 -4.77 -16.12 -0.77
C ASP A 114 -4.18 -15.57 -2.06
N GLY A 115 -3.00 -15.01 -2.01
CA GLY A 115 -2.36 -14.45 -3.19
C GLY A 115 -1.00 -13.86 -2.87
N GLU A 116 -0.43 -13.21 -3.86
CA GLU A 116 0.86 -12.54 -3.74
C GLU A 116 0.64 -11.06 -3.48
N ILE A 117 1.17 -10.55 -2.37
CA ILE A 117 1.08 -9.13 -2.03
C ILE A 117 2.18 -8.37 -2.77
N LEU A 118 1.81 -7.24 -3.37
CA LEU A 118 2.75 -6.32 -4.00
C LEU A 118 2.50 -4.94 -3.41
N MET A 119 3.56 -4.28 -2.99
CA MET A 119 3.52 -2.89 -2.56
C MET A 119 4.20 -2.03 -3.61
N GLY A 120 3.68 -0.85 -3.89
CA GLY A 120 4.29 -0.04 -4.92
C GLY A 120 3.90 1.42 -4.92
N ASN A 121 4.76 2.21 -5.54
CA ASN A 121 4.50 3.61 -5.85
C ASN A 121 5.21 3.98 -7.16
N ALA A 122 5.01 5.20 -7.64
CA ALA A 122 5.56 5.63 -8.92
C ALA A 122 7.10 5.62 -8.93
N LEU A 123 7.72 5.84 -7.78
CA LEU A 123 9.18 5.89 -7.67
C LEU A 123 9.80 4.49 -7.71
N ARG A 124 9.19 3.53 -7.01
CA ARG A 124 9.79 2.21 -6.77
C ARG A 124 9.22 1.10 -7.65
N GLY A 125 8.07 1.32 -8.29
CA GLY A 125 7.36 0.27 -9.00
C GLY A 125 6.73 -0.74 -8.03
N LEU A 126 6.41 -1.92 -8.53
CA LEU A 126 5.81 -3.00 -7.74
C LEU A 126 6.90 -3.83 -7.06
N ILE A 127 6.74 -4.08 -5.78
CA ILE A 127 7.68 -4.84 -4.96
C ILE A 127 6.92 -5.98 -4.29
N PRO A 128 7.33 -7.24 -4.50
CA PRO A 128 6.72 -8.36 -3.79
C PRO A 128 6.87 -8.17 -2.28
N ALA A 129 5.85 -8.55 -1.53
CA ALA A 129 5.83 -8.37 -0.09
C ALA A 129 5.40 -9.65 0.62
N ARG A 130 5.97 -9.88 1.79
CA ARG A 130 5.64 -11.01 2.64
C ARG A 130 5.05 -10.49 3.94
N LEU A 131 3.84 -10.94 4.24
CA LEU A 131 3.17 -10.59 5.50
C LEU A 131 3.72 -11.45 6.62
N LEU A 132 4.23 -10.77 7.65
CA LEU A 132 4.77 -11.43 8.83
C LEU A 132 3.68 -11.82 9.82
#